data_dbe2cd29ed85eabe04507f1a952979d3
#
_entry.id   dbe2cd29ed85eabe04507f1a952979d3
#
_cell.length_a   1.000
_cell.length_b   1.000
_cell.length_c   1.000
_cell.angle_alpha   90.00
_cell.angle_beta   90.00
_cell.angle_gamma   90.00
#
_symmetry.space_group_name_H-M   'P 1'
#
loop_
_entity.id
_entity.type
_entity.pdbx_description
1 polymer ?
#
loop_
_entity_poly.entity_id
_entity_poly.type
_entity_poly.pdbx_seq_one_letter_code
_entity_poly.pdbx_strand_id
1 'polypeptide(L)'
;MNIKRFWILVVLLLSLSLFLAACGGAEEPTAVPVEEPAEEPAEEPAEEPAEEPAEEPAEEPAEEPAMEEVALRWRTRPDNQAEIDVYQSISDDIDAANDNLALTYEPGGSETASYQDVLKTELAAGTAPDVFWIPGTDVADFATRGLIMDLRQMADATGGYSDGDFYPGPMFHLTFNPETGNTGETLWGLPRDVSAFGLYLNLDLLAEAGAPDPRELAANGEWNWDTFLEVAQAVNGLGDDIFGYGQNAWWGPYGYWINAAGGGFFDEAREACALDTPESLAGLEFEQKIYQDFDVAVPYGEDSEPPFLAGKVGMFQNGRWATPGTRASADFNWDVVELPDGPAGPSNWLFWGAYVVNANTEHPEEAWELVQELTTAETQGKVAELGANIPSRVSQDALDAFLTFTPPENNQAFLNGLANNPATEGPLWAGSWPEYDAVMGPAVQSVLTGETSIDDFAATICNEANKAFSQ
;
A
#
# COMPACT_ATOMS: atom_id res chain seq x y z
N MET A 1 26.28 45.32 -5.03
CA MET A 1 24.90 45.11 -4.56
C MET A 1 24.63 43.63 -4.62
N ASN A 2 24.37 42.98 -3.50
CA ASN A 2 24.33 41.52 -3.36
C ASN A 2 23.08 40.91 -4.02
N ILE A 3 23.25 39.93 -4.88
CA ILE A 3 22.20 39.24 -5.65
C ILE A 3 21.03 38.80 -4.76
N LYS A 4 21.28 38.39 -3.50
CA LYS A 4 20.21 38.05 -2.54
C LYS A 4 19.29 39.19 -2.14
N ARG A 5 19.75 40.45 -2.18
CA ARG A 5 18.92 41.66 -1.94
C ARG A 5 18.07 42.05 -3.15
N PHE A 6 18.51 41.71 -4.33
CA PHE A 6 17.76 41.95 -5.57
C PHE A 6 16.52 41.05 -5.67
N TRP A 7 16.67 39.77 -5.31
CA TRP A 7 15.54 38.80 -5.29
C TRP A 7 14.48 39.10 -4.23
N ILE A 8 14.86 39.62 -3.07
CA ILE A 8 13.90 39.98 -2.00
C ILE A 8 13.07 41.21 -2.45
N LEU A 9 13.64 42.15 -3.19
CA LEU A 9 12.91 43.31 -3.74
C LEU A 9 11.96 42.93 -4.89
N VAL A 10 12.29 41.93 -5.69
CA VAL A 10 11.42 41.43 -6.77
C VAL A 10 10.23 40.67 -6.20
N VAL A 11 10.40 39.89 -5.13
CA VAL A 11 9.29 39.19 -4.45
C VAL A 11 8.37 40.16 -3.72
N LEU A 12 8.88 41.24 -3.14
CA LEU A 12 8.07 42.27 -2.47
C LEU A 12 7.29 43.16 -3.45
N LEU A 13 7.77 43.35 -4.67
CA LEU A 13 7.08 44.11 -5.75
C LEU A 13 5.98 43.27 -6.41
N LEU A 14 6.13 41.95 -6.47
CA LEU A 14 5.11 41.03 -7.00
C LEU A 14 3.95 40.76 -6.02
N SER A 15 4.17 40.92 -4.74
CA SER A 15 3.11 40.77 -3.73
C SER A 15 2.25 42.06 -3.56
N LEU A 16 2.68 43.22 -4.05
CA LEU A 16 1.95 44.46 -3.93
C LEU A 16 1.02 44.76 -5.12
N SER A 17 1.11 43.99 -6.21
CA SER A 17 0.27 44.16 -7.42
C SER A 17 -1.03 43.32 -7.42
N LEU A 18 -1.30 42.55 -6.39
CA LEU A 18 -2.51 41.70 -6.27
C LEU A 18 -3.64 42.27 -5.39
N PHE A 19 -3.49 43.51 -4.86
CA PHE A 19 -4.48 44.10 -3.97
C PHE A 19 -5.28 45.28 -4.52
N LEU A 20 -5.30 45.53 -5.85
CA LEU A 20 -5.94 46.71 -6.46
C LEU A 20 -6.95 46.37 -7.57
N ALA A 21 -7.72 45.29 -7.41
CA ALA A 21 -8.82 44.99 -8.36
C ALA A 21 -10.04 44.42 -7.60
N ALA A 22 -10.63 45.18 -6.69
CA ALA A 22 -11.97 44.91 -6.15
C ALA A 22 -12.60 46.22 -5.65
N CYS A 23 -13.17 47.04 -6.54
CA CYS A 23 -14.21 48.02 -6.22
C CYS A 23 -14.81 48.57 -7.52
N GLY A 24 -16.11 48.35 -7.70
CA GLY A 24 -16.97 49.02 -8.76
C GLY A 24 -18.12 48.07 -9.11
N GLY A 25 -19.24 48.24 -8.53
CA GLY A 25 -20.35 49.08 -8.87
C GLY A 25 -21.58 48.24 -9.17
N ALA A 26 -22.57 48.21 -8.26
CA ALA A 26 -23.89 47.64 -8.43
C ALA A 26 -24.73 48.47 -9.43
N GLU A 27 -25.48 47.81 -10.32
CA GLU A 27 -26.67 48.39 -10.97
C GLU A 27 -27.87 47.45 -10.75
N GLU A 28 -28.92 48.04 -10.22
CA GLU A 28 -30.23 47.41 -10.01
C GLU A 28 -30.98 47.23 -11.36
N PRO A 29 -31.80 46.16 -11.49
CA PRO A 29 -32.68 46.05 -12.65
C PRO A 29 -34.03 46.71 -12.38
N THR A 30 -34.39 47.55 -13.34
CA THR A 30 -35.67 48.24 -13.50
C THR A 30 -36.83 47.28 -13.73
N ALA A 31 -37.93 47.55 -13.05
CA ALA A 31 -39.24 46.91 -13.19
C ALA A 31 -39.93 47.35 -14.50
N VAL A 32 -40.69 46.42 -15.11
CA VAL A 32 -41.66 46.69 -16.19
C VAL A 32 -43.01 46.09 -15.82
N PRO A 33 -44.10 46.74 -16.24
CA PRO A 33 -45.39 46.71 -15.50
C PRO A 33 -46.33 45.58 -15.91
N VAL A 34 -47.25 45.34 -14.98
CA VAL A 34 -48.44 44.48 -15.06
C VAL A 34 -49.50 45.14 -15.96
N GLU A 35 -50.11 44.37 -16.84
CA GLU A 35 -51.42 44.65 -17.43
C GLU A 35 -52.41 43.52 -17.09
N GLU A 36 -53.46 43.88 -16.42
CA GLU A 36 -54.70 43.14 -16.15
C GLU A 36 -55.85 43.78 -16.96
N PRO A 37 -57.06 43.24 -16.91
CA PRO A 37 -57.61 42.08 -17.64
C PRO A 37 -58.80 42.55 -18.57
N ALA A 38 -59.33 41.67 -19.36
CA ALA A 38 -60.61 41.90 -20.04
C ALA A 38 -61.60 40.74 -19.84
N GLU A 39 -62.79 41.11 -19.53
CA GLU A 39 -63.95 40.37 -19.05
C GLU A 39 -64.61 39.46 -20.10
N GLU A 40 -65.33 38.50 -19.55
CA GLU A 40 -66.28 37.55 -20.17
C GLU A 40 -67.32 38.18 -21.14
N PRO A 41 -67.99 37.30 -21.91
CA PRO A 41 -69.42 37.10 -21.55
C PRO A 41 -69.90 35.65 -21.57
N ALA A 42 -70.89 35.42 -20.68
CA ALA A 42 -71.68 34.23 -20.53
C ALA A 42 -72.68 33.98 -21.70
N GLU A 43 -73.11 32.71 -21.84
CA GLU A 43 -74.48 32.23 -22.08
C GLU A 43 -74.47 30.71 -22.31
N GLU A 44 -75.08 30.05 -21.52
CA GLU A 44 -76.30 29.30 -21.20
C GLU A 44 -76.64 28.07 -22.12
N PRO A 45 -77.46 27.13 -21.67
CA PRO A 45 -77.10 25.69 -21.55
C PRO A 45 -77.85 24.82 -22.52
N ALA A 46 -77.37 23.60 -22.80
CA ALA A 46 -78.23 22.56 -23.43
C ALA A 46 -77.77 21.13 -23.04
N GLU A 47 -78.75 20.46 -22.39
CA GLU A 47 -79.10 19.03 -22.53
C GLU A 47 -78.04 17.95 -22.14
N GLU A 48 -78.40 17.23 -21.06
CA GLU A 48 -77.98 15.88 -20.73
C GLU A 48 -78.28 14.88 -21.90
N PRO A 49 -77.45 13.92 -22.08
CA PRO A 49 -77.93 12.55 -22.11
C PRO A 49 -77.01 11.52 -21.40
N ALA A 50 -77.72 10.66 -20.67
CA ALA A 50 -77.51 9.23 -20.44
C ALA A 50 -76.16 8.79 -19.81
N GLU A 51 -76.28 8.27 -18.61
CA GLU A 51 -75.35 7.45 -17.86
C GLU A 51 -74.92 6.22 -18.69
N GLU A 52 -73.59 6.11 -18.97
CA GLU A 52 -72.89 4.86 -19.21
C GLU A 52 -72.18 4.41 -17.96
N PRO A 53 -72.00 3.10 -17.70
CA PRO A 53 -71.47 2.60 -16.44
C PRO A 53 -70.01 3.00 -16.26
N ALA A 54 -69.65 3.44 -15.08
CA ALA A 54 -68.30 3.75 -14.65
C ALA A 54 -67.42 2.48 -14.80
N GLU A 55 -66.43 2.51 -15.72
CA GLU A 55 -65.25 1.66 -15.64
C GLU A 55 -64.50 2.07 -14.38
N GLU A 56 -64.19 1.07 -13.51
CA GLU A 56 -63.27 1.22 -12.39
C GLU A 56 -61.93 1.77 -12.91
N PRO A 57 -61.31 2.76 -12.28
CA PRO A 57 -59.94 3.18 -12.63
C PRO A 57 -59.02 1.98 -12.41
N ALA A 58 -58.34 1.53 -13.47
CA ALA A 58 -57.19 0.65 -13.33
C ALA A 58 -56.24 1.30 -12.32
N GLU A 59 -55.94 0.60 -11.24
CA GLU A 59 -54.88 1.00 -10.32
C GLU A 59 -53.59 1.11 -11.18
N GLU A 60 -53.05 2.30 -11.32
CA GLU A 60 -51.70 2.52 -11.79
C GLU A 60 -50.78 1.65 -10.92
N PRO A 61 -49.85 0.90 -11.53
CA PRO A 61 -48.84 0.18 -10.74
C PRO A 61 -48.17 1.21 -9.81
N ALA A 62 -48.21 0.94 -8.49
CA ALA A 62 -47.45 1.73 -7.55
C ALA A 62 -45.99 1.76 -8.07
N GLU A 63 -45.47 2.93 -8.40
CA GLU A 63 -44.04 3.11 -8.61
C GLU A 63 -43.36 2.55 -7.38
N GLU A 64 -42.51 1.51 -7.57
CA GLU A 64 -41.63 1.05 -6.52
C GLU A 64 -40.83 2.28 -6.06
N PRO A 65 -40.69 2.53 -4.74
CA PRO A 65 -39.91 3.66 -4.27
C PRO A 65 -38.54 3.56 -4.90
N ALA A 66 -38.12 4.58 -5.63
CA ALA A 66 -36.76 4.67 -6.13
C ALA A 66 -35.83 4.44 -4.94
N MET A 67 -34.99 3.40 -4.99
CA MET A 67 -33.99 3.18 -3.94
C MET A 67 -33.11 4.41 -3.91
N GLU A 68 -32.88 4.98 -2.72
CA GLU A 68 -31.96 6.10 -2.57
C GLU A 68 -30.56 5.62 -2.98
N GLU A 69 -29.93 6.34 -3.89
CA GLU A 69 -28.55 6.08 -4.33
C GLU A 69 -27.61 6.32 -3.14
N VAL A 70 -26.80 5.30 -2.82
CA VAL A 70 -25.83 5.36 -1.73
C VAL A 70 -24.49 5.88 -2.27
N ALA A 71 -24.04 7.02 -1.73
CA ALA A 71 -22.75 7.58 -2.12
C ALA A 71 -21.62 7.03 -1.23
N LEU A 72 -20.68 6.31 -1.81
CA LEU A 72 -19.48 5.80 -1.15
C LEU A 72 -18.21 6.40 -1.74
N ARG A 73 -17.25 6.65 -0.86
CA ARG A 73 -15.90 7.10 -1.21
C ARG A 73 -14.90 6.06 -0.77
N TRP A 74 -13.94 5.76 -1.64
CA TRP A 74 -12.87 4.83 -1.29
C TRP A 74 -11.49 5.30 -1.74
N ARG A 75 -10.44 4.83 -1.08
CA ARG A 75 -9.07 5.32 -1.30
C ARG A 75 -8.03 4.23 -1.22
N THR A 76 -7.06 4.27 -2.13
CA THR A 76 -5.80 3.52 -2.03
C THR A 76 -4.62 4.49 -1.96
N ARG A 77 -3.43 3.93 -1.76
CA ARG A 77 -2.16 4.62 -1.95
C ARG A 77 -1.47 4.05 -3.19
N PRO A 78 -1.70 4.63 -4.37
CA PRO A 78 -1.03 4.20 -5.59
C PRO A 78 0.41 4.72 -5.63
N ASP A 79 1.33 3.93 -6.20
CA ASP A 79 2.73 4.32 -6.34
C ASP A 79 3.00 5.05 -7.68
N ASN A 80 2.10 4.92 -8.65
CA ASN A 80 2.26 5.53 -9.99
C ASN A 80 0.91 5.77 -10.69
N GLN A 81 0.96 6.49 -11.83
CA GLN A 81 -0.24 6.85 -12.59
C GLN A 81 -0.99 5.61 -13.15
N ALA A 82 -0.28 4.55 -13.55
CA ALA A 82 -0.93 3.36 -14.09
C ALA A 82 -1.79 2.64 -13.03
N GLU A 83 -1.36 2.66 -11.77
CA GLU A 83 -2.17 2.17 -10.66
C GLU A 83 -3.41 3.04 -10.42
N ILE A 84 -3.27 4.38 -10.47
CA ILE A 84 -4.41 5.29 -10.37
C ILE A 84 -5.44 4.98 -11.46
N ASP A 85 -4.99 4.80 -12.71
CA ASP A 85 -5.86 4.56 -13.86
C ASP A 85 -6.61 3.21 -13.72
N VAL A 86 -5.93 2.16 -13.21
CA VAL A 86 -6.57 0.85 -12.98
C VAL A 86 -7.58 0.91 -11.84
N TYR A 87 -7.25 1.55 -10.71
CA TYR A 87 -8.19 1.69 -9.60
C TYR A 87 -9.40 2.55 -9.99
N GLN A 88 -9.19 3.60 -10.80
CA GLN A 88 -10.30 4.39 -11.34
C GLN A 88 -11.20 3.52 -12.24
N SER A 89 -10.62 2.71 -13.14
CA SER A 89 -11.38 1.80 -14.00
C SER A 89 -12.16 0.76 -13.18
N ILE A 90 -11.57 0.21 -12.12
CA ILE A 90 -12.25 -0.71 -11.21
C ILE A 90 -13.44 -0.01 -10.52
N SER A 91 -13.24 1.23 -10.06
CA SER A 91 -14.30 2.04 -9.46
C SER A 91 -15.46 2.26 -10.43
N ASP A 92 -15.15 2.66 -11.65
CA ASP A 92 -16.15 2.92 -12.70
C ASP A 92 -16.91 1.63 -13.08
N ASP A 93 -16.24 0.47 -13.13
CA ASP A 93 -16.85 -0.84 -13.42
C ASP A 93 -17.82 -1.26 -12.29
N ILE A 94 -17.43 -1.08 -11.02
CA ILE A 94 -18.26 -1.40 -9.86
C ILE A 94 -19.48 -0.47 -9.80
N ASP A 95 -19.28 0.83 -9.99
CA ASP A 95 -20.34 1.83 -10.04
C ASP A 95 -21.36 1.50 -11.13
N ALA A 96 -20.90 1.23 -12.34
CA ALA A 96 -21.75 0.88 -13.48
C ALA A 96 -22.51 -0.46 -13.32
N ALA A 97 -22.03 -1.36 -12.46
CA ALA A 97 -22.69 -2.63 -12.16
C ALA A 97 -23.77 -2.52 -11.07
N ASN A 98 -23.85 -1.39 -10.36
CA ASN A 98 -24.70 -1.20 -9.19
C ASN A 98 -25.54 0.08 -9.32
N ASP A 99 -26.75 -0.02 -9.83
CA ASP A 99 -27.69 1.10 -10.08
C ASP A 99 -28.00 1.96 -8.84
N ASN A 100 -27.71 1.47 -7.63
CA ASN A 100 -28.00 2.15 -6.36
C ASN A 100 -26.76 2.70 -5.67
N LEU A 101 -25.58 2.63 -6.30
CA LEU A 101 -24.32 3.06 -5.76
C LEU A 101 -23.77 4.24 -6.58
N ALA A 102 -23.32 5.28 -5.90
CA ALA A 102 -22.53 6.37 -6.48
C ALA A 102 -21.12 6.27 -5.89
N LEU A 103 -20.20 5.60 -6.59
CA LEU A 103 -18.88 5.28 -6.09
C LEU A 103 -17.85 6.31 -6.55
N THR A 104 -17.03 6.81 -5.62
CA THR A 104 -15.94 7.75 -5.91
C THR A 104 -14.61 7.18 -5.45
N TYR A 105 -13.67 6.97 -6.38
CA TYR A 105 -12.27 6.67 -6.07
C TYR A 105 -11.47 7.94 -5.80
N GLU A 106 -10.68 7.92 -4.72
CA GLU A 106 -9.79 9.01 -4.34
C GLU A 106 -8.35 8.47 -4.27
N PRO A 107 -7.45 8.83 -5.21
CA PRO A 107 -6.06 8.44 -5.09
C PRO A 107 -5.40 9.13 -3.90
N GLY A 108 -4.79 8.36 -3.01
CA GLY A 108 -3.96 8.87 -1.91
C GLY A 108 -2.57 9.27 -2.38
N GLY A 109 -1.79 9.92 -1.52
CA GLY A 109 -0.38 10.21 -1.80
C GLY A 109 0.48 8.94 -1.84
N SER A 110 1.56 8.98 -2.63
CA SER A 110 2.52 7.86 -2.74
C SER A 110 3.47 7.75 -1.54
N GLU A 111 3.74 8.84 -0.83
CA GLU A 111 4.61 8.86 0.34
C GLU A 111 3.88 8.30 1.58
N THR A 112 4.40 7.19 2.13
CA THR A 112 3.75 6.43 3.19
C THR A 112 3.37 7.27 4.41
N ALA A 113 4.29 8.06 4.95
CA ALA A 113 4.04 8.88 6.14
C ALA A 113 2.99 9.98 5.87
N SER A 114 3.06 10.63 4.71
CA SER A 114 2.10 11.66 4.32
C SER A 114 0.68 11.11 4.14
N TYR A 115 0.54 9.92 3.52
CA TYR A 115 -0.75 9.27 3.33
C TYR A 115 -1.44 8.94 4.65
N GLN A 116 -0.73 8.30 5.58
CA GLN A 116 -1.28 7.86 6.86
C GLN A 116 -1.59 9.03 7.79
N ASP A 117 -0.77 10.08 7.81
CA ASP A 117 -1.01 11.27 8.61
C ASP A 117 -2.23 12.05 8.12
N VAL A 118 -2.41 12.16 6.80
CA VAL A 118 -3.60 12.78 6.19
C VAL A 118 -4.82 11.95 6.57
N LEU A 119 -4.78 10.63 6.39
CA LEU A 119 -5.89 9.74 6.71
C LEU A 119 -6.30 9.82 8.19
N LYS A 120 -5.35 9.78 9.13
CA LYS A 120 -5.63 9.93 10.57
C LYS A 120 -6.26 11.29 10.90
N THR A 121 -5.83 12.34 10.21
CA THR A 121 -6.40 13.69 10.38
C THR A 121 -7.84 13.75 9.88
N GLU A 122 -8.12 13.15 8.72
CA GLU A 122 -9.47 13.10 8.14
C GLU A 122 -10.42 12.24 8.98
N LEU A 123 -9.94 11.09 9.50
CA LEU A 123 -10.72 10.25 10.43
C LEU A 123 -11.11 11.04 11.70
N ALA A 124 -10.17 11.79 12.27
CA ALA A 124 -10.45 12.63 13.43
C ALA A 124 -11.41 13.79 13.12
N ALA A 125 -11.44 14.28 11.87
CA ALA A 125 -12.33 15.34 11.40
C ALA A 125 -13.70 14.80 10.91
N GLY A 126 -13.88 13.49 10.76
CA GLY A 126 -15.08 12.87 10.19
C GLY A 126 -15.22 13.11 8.68
N THR A 127 -14.11 13.26 7.96
CA THR A 127 -14.07 13.54 6.51
C THR A 127 -13.34 12.46 5.70
N ALA A 128 -12.86 11.41 6.35
CA ALA A 128 -12.21 10.28 5.69
C ALA A 128 -13.20 9.52 4.78
N PRO A 129 -12.72 8.81 3.74
CA PRO A 129 -13.57 7.95 2.92
C PRO A 129 -14.15 6.77 3.72
N ASP A 130 -15.18 6.12 3.15
CA ASP A 130 -15.87 4.98 3.77
C ASP A 130 -15.02 3.72 3.79
N VAL A 131 -14.28 3.49 2.71
CA VAL A 131 -13.33 2.38 2.55
C VAL A 131 -11.96 2.95 2.21
N PHE A 132 -10.90 2.43 2.86
CA PHE A 132 -9.55 2.86 2.54
C PHE A 132 -8.53 1.74 2.76
N TRP A 133 -7.39 1.86 2.07
CA TRP A 133 -6.25 0.97 2.26
C TRP A 133 -5.37 1.43 3.43
N ILE A 134 -4.87 0.46 4.20
CA ILE A 134 -3.77 0.66 5.18
C ILE A 134 -2.75 -0.47 5.08
N PRO A 135 -1.46 -0.23 5.39
CA PRO A 135 -0.47 -1.29 5.52
C PRO A 135 -0.76 -2.19 6.71
N GLY A 136 -0.30 -3.43 6.66
CA GLY A 136 -0.52 -4.42 7.70
C GLY A 136 -0.04 -3.99 9.08
N THR A 137 1.05 -3.23 9.16
CA THR A 137 1.59 -2.69 10.42
C THR A 137 0.64 -1.75 11.17
N ASP A 138 -0.29 -1.11 10.46
CA ASP A 138 -1.17 -0.10 11.05
C ASP A 138 -2.50 -0.65 11.56
N VAL A 139 -2.85 -1.89 11.22
CA VAL A 139 -4.16 -2.48 11.55
C VAL A 139 -4.46 -2.43 13.05
N ALA A 140 -3.49 -2.75 13.91
CA ALA A 140 -3.70 -2.72 15.36
C ALA A 140 -3.93 -1.30 15.90
N ASP A 141 -3.18 -0.30 15.42
CA ASP A 141 -3.34 1.10 15.82
C ASP A 141 -4.73 1.62 15.43
N PHE A 142 -5.20 1.31 14.21
CA PHE A 142 -6.51 1.74 13.74
C PHE A 142 -7.66 0.99 14.45
N ALA A 143 -7.53 -0.31 14.67
CA ALA A 143 -8.53 -1.14 15.33
C ALA A 143 -8.69 -0.76 16.81
N THR A 144 -7.58 -0.68 17.55
CA THR A 144 -7.61 -0.38 19.00
C THR A 144 -8.08 1.04 19.32
N ARG A 145 -7.90 1.97 18.38
CA ARG A 145 -8.45 3.34 18.48
C ARG A 145 -9.91 3.46 18.02
N GLY A 146 -10.50 2.37 17.52
CA GLY A 146 -11.87 2.40 16.99
C GLY A 146 -12.02 3.25 15.72
N LEU A 147 -10.97 3.33 14.89
CA LEU A 147 -10.97 4.07 13.62
C LEU A 147 -11.52 3.23 12.46
N ILE A 148 -11.43 1.90 12.58
CA ILE A 148 -11.95 0.93 11.61
C ILE A 148 -12.95 -0.02 12.26
N MET A 149 -13.85 -0.54 11.43
CA MET A 149 -14.96 -1.38 11.87
C MET A 149 -14.57 -2.86 11.94
N ASP A 150 -15.10 -3.59 12.91
CA ASP A 150 -15.10 -5.05 12.89
C ASP A 150 -16.20 -5.56 11.96
N LEU A 151 -15.80 -6.24 10.91
CA LEU A 151 -16.66 -6.72 9.81
C LEU A 151 -17.14 -8.17 10.02
N ARG A 152 -16.73 -8.84 11.11
CA ARG A 152 -16.99 -10.29 11.30
C ARG A 152 -18.47 -10.66 11.21
N GLN A 153 -19.35 -9.88 11.82
CA GLN A 153 -20.78 -10.15 11.79
C GLN A 153 -21.34 -10.08 10.36
N MET A 154 -20.88 -9.14 9.54
CA MET A 154 -21.31 -9.01 8.14
C MET A 154 -20.71 -10.15 7.30
N ALA A 155 -19.44 -10.47 7.50
CA ALA A 155 -18.77 -11.57 6.83
C ALA A 155 -19.44 -12.92 7.09
N ASP A 156 -19.81 -13.21 8.35
CA ASP A 156 -20.50 -14.43 8.73
C ASP A 156 -21.92 -14.53 8.14
N ALA A 157 -22.56 -13.39 7.89
CA ALA A 157 -23.87 -13.33 7.24
C ALA A 157 -23.78 -13.46 5.71
N THR A 158 -22.61 -13.21 5.14
CA THR A 158 -22.37 -13.23 3.69
C THR A 158 -22.18 -14.67 3.19
N GLY A 159 -23.03 -15.12 2.26
CA GLY A 159 -22.87 -16.43 1.63
C GLY A 159 -21.64 -16.47 0.71
N GLY A 160 -20.77 -17.49 0.92
CA GLY A 160 -19.61 -17.72 0.06
C GLY A 160 -18.32 -17.02 0.48
N TYR A 161 -18.32 -16.23 1.56
CA TYR A 161 -17.10 -15.70 2.14
C TYR A 161 -16.36 -16.78 2.96
N SER A 162 -15.03 -16.79 2.88
CA SER A 162 -14.16 -17.64 3.69
C SER A 162 -12.81 -16.97 3.95
N ASP A 163 -12.37 -16.96 5.22
CA ASP A 163 -11.03 -16.52 5.60
C ASP A 163 -9.95 -17.33 4.86
N GLY A 164 -10.22 -18.59 4.52
CA GLY A 164 -9.33 -19.50 3.81
C GLY A 164 -9.11 -19.18 2.33
N ASP A 165 -9.83 -18.20 1.76
CA ASP A 165 -9.63 -17.74 0.39
C ASP A 165 -8.38 -16.88 0.23
N PHE A 166 -7.80 -16.41 1.33
CA PHE A 166 -6.67 -15.49 1.37
C PHE A 166 -5.43 -16.12 2.03
N TYR A 167 -4.26 -15.49 1.83
CA TYR A 167 -3.04 -15.93 2.50
C TYR A 167 -3.19 -15.91 4.03
N PRO A 168 -2.75 -16.98 4.72
CA PRO A 168 -2.98 -17.13 6.17
C PRO A 168 -2.26 -16.08 7.03
N GLY A 169 -1.09 -15.56 6.58
CA GLY A 169 -0.34 -14.56 7.32
C GLY A 169 -1.13 -13.27 7.56
N PRO A 170 -1.59 -12.57 6.50
CA PRO A 170 -2.47 -11.41 6.65
C PRO A 170 -3.75 -11.74 7.45
N MET A 171 -4.39 -12.88 7.16
CA MET A 171 -5.64 -13.26 7.83
C MET A 171 -5.47 -13.54 9.32
N PHE A 172 -4.31 -14.03 9.75
CA PHE A 172 -4.00 -14.13 11.18
C PHE A 172 -4.18 -12.78 11.89
N HIS A 173 -3.64 -11.71 11.31
CA HIS A 173 -3.71 -10.37 11.90
C HIS A 173 -5.08 -9.71 11.71
N LEU A 174 -5.69 -9.88 10.55
CA LEU A 174 -7.00 -9.29 10.26
C LEU A 174 -8.14 -9.94 11.06
N THR A 175 -7.95 -11.18 11.53
CA THR A 175 -8.96 -11.88 12.33
C THR A 175 -8.63 -11.93 13.83
N PHE A 176 -7.53 -11.28 14.26
CA PHE A 176 -7.08 -11.28 15.64
C PHE A 176 -7.93 -10.35 16.51
N ASN A 177 -8.46 -10.91 17.61
CA ASN A 177 -9.19 -10.15 18.62
C ASN A 177 -8.23 -9.76 19.76
N PRO A 178 -7.90 -8.47 19.93
CA PRO A 178 -6.97 -8.04 20.98
C PRO A 178 -7.50 -8.19 22.40
N GLU A 179 -8.83 -8.33 22.59
CA GLU A 179 -9.43 -8.51 23.91
C GLU A 179 -9.30 -9.95 24.42
N THR A 180 -9.40 -10.94 23.52
CA THR A 180 -9.38 -12.37 23.87
C THR A 180 -8.05 -13.04 23.55
N GLY A 181 -7.24 -12.45 22.64
CA GLY A 181 -6.02 -13.04 22.10
C GLY A 181 -6.27 -14.16 21.08
N ASN A 182 -7.50 -14.32 20.59
CA ASN A 182 -7.86 -15.36 19.63
C ASN A 182 -7.96 -14.80 18.20
N THR A 183 -7.80 -15.67 17.21
CA THR A 183 -8.09 -15.39 15.81
C THR A 183 -9.47 -15.92 15.41
N GLY A 184 -10.05 -15.36 14.35
CA GLY A 184 -11.36 -15.74 13.82
C GLY A 184 -12.56 -15.13 14.52
N GLU A 185 -12.36 -14.33 15.57
CA GLU A 185 -13.44 -13.67 16.32
C GLU A 185 -13.78 -12.26 15.81
N THR A 186 -12.85 -11.63 15.13
CA THR A 186 -13.00 -10.31 14.49
C THR A 186 -12.65 -10.39 13.01
N LEU A 187 -12.94 -9.33 12.24
CA LEU A 187 -12.46 -9.14 10.87
C LEU A 187 -12.25 -7.66 10.63
N TRP A 188 -11.01 -7.20 10.65
CA TRP A 188 -10.67 -5.78 10.52
C TRP A 188 -10.63 -5.27 9.07
N GLY A 189 -10.70 -6.16 8.08
CA GLY A 189 -10.67 -5.85 6.67
C GLY A 189 -10.31 -7.08 5.84
N LEU A 190 -10.12 -6.88 4.51
CA LEU A 190 -9.63 -7.93 3.61
C LEU A 190 -8.30 -7.51 2.99
N PRO A 191 -7.33 -8.45 2.82
CA PRO A 191 -6.05 -8.11 2.26
C PRO A 191 -6.21 -7.74 0.78
N ARG A 192 -5.75 -6.53 0.41
CA ARG A 192 -5.78 -6.03 -0.98
C ARG A 192 -4.90 -6.88 -1.89
N ASP A 193 -3.68 -7.12 -1.43
CA ASP A 193 -2.61 -7.80 -2.14
C ASP A 193 -1.60 -8.37 -1.14
N VAL A 194 -0.67 -9.14 -1.66
CA VAL A 194 0.55 -9.53 -0.94
C VAL A 194 1.77 -9.20 -1.81
N SER A 195 2.93 -9.13 -1.19
CA SER A 195 4.20 -8.96 -1.88
C SER A 195 5.33 -9.65 -1.12
N ALA A 196 6.41 -9.92 -1.83
CA ALA A 196 7.69 -10.38 -1.27
C ALA A 196 8.80 -9.55 -1.86
N PHE A 197 9.96 -9.55 -1.23
CA PHE A 197 11.17 -9.07 -1.86
C PHE A 197 11.63 -10.02 -2.97
N GLY A 198 12.13 -9.42 -4.04
CA GLY A 198 13.01 -10.03 -5.01
C GLY A 198 14.33 -9.25 -5.07
N LEU A 199 15.34 -9.87 -5.59
CA LEU A 199 16.58 -9.19 -5.94
C LEU A 199 16.53 -8.92 -7.44
N TYR A 200 16.36 -7.66 -7.83
CA TYR A 200 16.38 -7.19 -9.21
C TYR A 200 17.82 -7.19 -9.72
N LEU A 201 18.07 -7.83 -10.85
CA LEU A 201 19.39 -8.05 -11.42
C LEU A 201 19.59 -7.18 -12.65
N ASN A 202 20.69 -6.43 -12.70
CA ASN A 202 21.17 -5.85 -13.94
C ASN A 202 22.06 -6.88 -14.65
N LEU A 203 21.48 -7.63 -15.59
CA LEU A 203 22.14 -8.74 -16.28
C LEU A 203 23.31 -8.27 -17.13
N ASP A 204 23.29 -7.03 -17.62
CA ASP A 204 24.37 -6.48 -18.43
C ASP A 204 25.61 -6.20 -17.57
N LEU A 205 25.44 -5.62 -16.36
CA LEU A 205 26.54 -5.44 -15.40
C LEU A 205 27.10 -6.77 -14.90
N LEU A 206 26.23 -7.74 -14.59
CA LEU A 206 26.66 -9.08 -14.19
C LEU A 206 27.53 -9.74 -15.26
N ALA A 207 27.11 -9.65 -16.53
CA ALA A 207 27.87 -10.19 -17.67
C ALA A 207 29.20 -9.45 -17.90
N GLU A 208 29.22 -8.11 -17.78
CA GLU A 208 30.43 -7.28 -17.90
C GLU A 208 31.46 -7.61 -16.80
N ALA A 209 30.96 -7.81 -15.56
CA ALA A 209 31.81 -8.20 -14.43
C ALA A 209 32.33 -9.65 -14.53
N GLY A 210 31.73 -10.47 -15.40
CA GLY A 210 31.98 -11.92 -15.43
C GLY A 210 31.54 -12.61 -14.13
N ALA A 211 30.58 -12.03 -13.45
CA ALA A 211 30.03 -12.57 -12.21
C ALA A 211 29.18 -13.83 -12.47
N PRO A 212 29.13 -14.80 -11.53
CA PRO A 212 28.16 -15.87 -11.60
C PRO A 212 26.73 -15.35 -11.70
N ASP A 213 25.87 -16.00 -12.50
CA ASP A 213 24.46 -15.64 -12.60
C ASP A 213 23.70 -16.09 -11.34
N PRO A 214 23.14 -15.16 -10.55
CA PRO A 214 22.41 -15.50 -9.33
C PRO A 214 21.24 -16.46 -9.56
N ARG A 215 20.59 -16.42 -10.74
CA ARG A 215 19.49 -17.32 -11.10
C ARG A 215 19.97 -18.77 -11.28
N GLU A 216 21.17 -18.96 -11.86
CA GLU A 216 21.79 -20.28 -11.97
C GLU A 216 22.24 -20.79 -10.60
N LEU A 217 22.80 -19.92 -9.75
CA LEU A 217 23.15 -20.27 -8.37
C LEU A 217 21.92 -20.69 -7.57
N ALA A 218 20.82 -19.96 -7.67
CA ALA A 218 19.55 -20.29 -7.00
C ALA A 218 18.99 -21.63 -7.50
N ALA A 219 18.96 -21.87 -8.81
CA ALA A 219 18.53 -23.13 -9.39
C ALA A 219 19.36 -24.34 -8.94
N ASN A 220 20.63 -24.14 -8.61
CA ASN A 220 21.55 -25.17 -8.11
C ASN A 220 21.56 -25.31 -6.57
N GLY A 221 20.84 -24.42 -5.83
CA GLY A 221 20.90 -24.39 -4.37
C GLY A 221 22.22 -23.84 -3.81
N GLU A 222 22.89 -23.00 -4.58
CA GLU A 222 24.20 -22.38 -4.26
C GLU A 222 24.06 -20.88 -3.99
N TRP A 223 22.83 -20.32 -4.03
CA TRP A 223 22.57 -18.91 -3.81
C TRP A 223 22.43 -18.60 -2.32
N ASN A 224 23.50 -18.10 -1.73
CA ASN A 224 23.61 -17.78 -0.31
C ASN A 224 24.45 -16.51 -0.09
N TRP A 225 24.62 -16.09 1.17
CA TRP A 225 25.36 -14.88 1.53
C TRP A 225 26.80 -14.83 0.98
N ASP A 226 27.51 -15.96 0.93
CA ASP A 226 28.88 -15.99 0.40
C ASP A 226 28.89 -15.74 -1.11
N THR A 227 28.03 -16.41 -1.86
CA THR A 227 27.94 -16.23 -3.32
C THR A 227 27.31 -14.88 -3.68
N PHE A 228 26.43 -14.35 -2.86
CA PHE A 228 25.93 -12.97 -2.99
C PHE A 228 27.07 -11.95 -2.91
N LEU A 229 27.96 -12.07 -1.92
CA LEU A 229 29.11 -11.18 -1.79
C LEU A 229 30.10 -11.35 -2.96
N GLU A 230 30.31 -12.56 -3.46
CA GLU A 230 31.17 -12.79 -4.66
C GLU A 230 30.61 -12.01 -5.86
N VAL A 231 29.29 -12.10 -6.11
CA VAL A 231 28.63 -11.37 -7.20
C VAL A 231 28.72 -9.87 -6.98
N ALA A 232 28.40 -9.39 -5.76
CA ALA A 232 28.44 -7.97 -5.43
C ALA A 232 29.83 -7.36 -5.61
N GLN A 233 30.88 -8.05 -5.14
CA GLN A 233 32.27 -7.60 -5.28
C GLN A 233 32.72 -7.58 -6.75
N ALA A 234 32.34 -8.60 -7.55
CA ALA A 234 32.66 -8.63 -8.96
C ALA A 234 32.10 -7.44 -9.72
N VAL A 235 30.82 -7.10 -9.48
CA VAL A 235 30.17 -5.93 -10.11
C VAL A 235 30.78 -4.62 -9.62
N ASN A 236 30.97 -4.47 -8.31
CA ASN A 236 31.59 -3.27 -7.72
C ASN A 236 33.00 -3.00 -8.28
N GLY A 237 33.73 -4.04 -8.66
CA GLY A 237 35.04 -3.95 -9.30
C GLY A 237 35.05 -3.34 -10.71
N LEU A 238 33.92 -3.08 -11.35
CA LEU A 238 33.82 -2.45 -12.67
C LEU A 238 34.16 -0.95 -12.66
N GLY A 239 33.96 -0.25 -11.54
CA GLY A 239 34.26 1.18 -11.46
C GLY A 239 33.77 1.86 -10.20
N ASP A 240 34.31 3.08 -9.94
CA ASP A 240 34.02 3.83 -8.72
C ASP A 240 32.55 4.29 -8.56
N ASP A 241 31.79 4.35 -9.67
CA ASP A 241 30.36 4.74 -9.68
C ASP A 241 29.43 3.51 -9.82
N ILE A 242 29.95 2.31 -9.77
CA ILE A 242 29.19 1.06 -9.91
C ILE A 242 29.12 0.36 -8.58
N PHE A 243 27.92 -0.02 -8.19
CA PHE A 243 27.66 -0.71 -6.93
C PHE A 243 27.20 -2.15 -7.19
N GLY A 244 27.71 -3.08 -6.41
CA GLY A 244 27.27 -4.47 -6.48
C GLY A 244 25.84 -4.66 -5.96
N TYR A 245 25.45 -3.87 -4.96
CA TYR A 245 24.19 -4.00 -4.26
C TYR A 245 23.53 -2.65 -3.94
N GLY A 246 22.20 -2.65 -3.81
CA GLY A 246 21.41 -1.51 -3.36
C GLY A 246 20.15 -1.95 -2.63
N GLN A 247 19.79 -1.23 -1.60
CA GLN A 247 18.50 -1.34 -0.90
C GLN A 247 18.09 0.02 -0.36
N ASN A 248 16.81 0.20 -0.04
CA ASN A 248 16.31 1.42 0.58
C ASN A 248 16.29 1.29 2.11
N ALA A 249 16.48 2.41 2.83
CA ALA A 249 16.64 2.45 4.27
C ALA A 249 15.28 2.51 4.99
N TRP A 250 14.69 1.33 5.25
CA TRP A 250 13.50 1.13 6.09
C TRP A 250 13.53 -0.28 6.68
N TRP A 251 12.59 -0.59 7.59
CA TRP A 251 12.63 -1.83 8.37
C TRP A 251 12.62 -3.14 7.55
N GLY A 252 12.01 -3.15 6.38
CA GLY A 252 11.90 -4.37 5.57
C GLY A 252 13.25 -4.91 5.08
N PRO A 253 14.07 -4.11 4.35
CA PRO A 253 15.36 -4.60 3.84
C PRO A 253 16.32 -5.08 4.93
N TYR A 254 16.56 -4.29 5.99
CA TYR A 254 17.45 -4.76 7.04
C TYR A 254 16.84 -5.90 7.90
N GLY A 255 15.52 -5.93 8.02
CA GLY A 255 14.83 -7.02 8.68
C GLY A 255 14.98 -8.35 7.96
N TYR A 256 15.15 -8.34 6.62
CA TYR A 256 15.47 -9.56 5.89
C TYR A 256 16.81 -10.16 6.35
N TRP A 257 17.88 -9.38 6.49
CA TRP A 257 19.19 -9.88 6.93
C TRP A 257 19.13 -10.47 8.34
N ILE A 258 18.38 -9.82 9.23
CA ILE A 258 18.10 -10.31 10.59
C ILE A 258 17.35 -11.64 10.56
N ASN A 259 16.26 -11.73 9.80
CA ASN A 259 15.45 -12.93 9.68
C ASN A 259 16.21 -14.09 9.03
N ALA A 260 17.02 -13.81 8.01
CA ALA A 260 17.82 -14.80 7.31
C ALA A 260 18.95 -15.40 8.18
N ALA A 261 19.35 -14.69 9.24
CA ALA A 261 20.23 -15.24 10.27
C ALA A 261 19.50 -16.07 11.33
N GLY A 262 18.17 -16.10 11.30
CA GLY A 262 17.33 -16.78 12.30
C GLY A 262 16.89 -15.90 13.47
N GLY A 263 17.15 -14.58 13.39
CA GLY A 263 16.71 -13.58 14.35
C GLY A 263 15.33 -13.02 14.01
N GLY A 264 14.98 -11.90 14.63
CA GLY A 264 13.71 -11.20 14.42
C GLY A 264 13.65 -9.90 15.21
N PHE A 265 12.63 -9.09 14.91
CA PHE A 265 12.39 -7.86 15.65
C PHE A 265 11.81 -8.12 17.05
N PHE A 266 11.01 -9.17 17.17
CA PHE A 266 10.26 -9.51 18.37
C PHE A 266 10.53 -10.96 18.79
N ASP A 267 10.22 -11.25 20.02
CA ASP A 267 10.07 -12.64 20.50
C ASP A 267 8.89 -13.34 19.79
N GLU A 268 8.76 -14.66 20.03
CA GLU A 268 7.72 -15.48 19.40
C GLU A 268 6.29 -15.00 19.72
N ALA A 269 6.10 -14.46 20.93
CA ALA A 269 4.82 -13.89 21.36
C ALA A 269 4.54 -12.49 20.79
N ARG A 270 5.54 -11.82 20.21
CA ARG A 270 5.50 -10.42 19.74
C ARG A 270 5.17 -9.43 20.89
N GLU A 271 5.65 -9.72 22.07
CA GLU A 271 5.43 -8.94 23.30
C GLU A 271 6.70 -8.28 23.82
N ALA A 272 7.85 -8.59 23.24
CA ALA A 272 9.13 -8.04 23.60
C ALA A 272 10.08 -7.95 22.40
N CYS A 273 11.04 -7.00 22.49
CA CYS A 273 12.12 -6.85 21.54
C CYS A 273 13.05 -8.07 21.54
N ALA A 274 13.48 -8.51 20.35
CA ALA A 274 14.46 -9.58 20.15
C ALA A 274 15.65 -9.16 19.28
N LEU A 275 15.87 -7.85 19.11
CA LEU A 275 16.98 -7.29 18.31
C LEU A 275 18.37 -7.51 18.93
N ASP A 276 18.44 -7.82 20.22
CA ASP A 276 19.68 -8.09 20.95
C ASP A 276 20.02 -9.59 21.06
N THR A 277 19.24 -10.46 20.41
CA THR A 277 19.57 -11.88 20.32
C THR A 277 20.80 -12.14 19.46
N PRO A 278 21.59 -13.20 19.72
CA PRO A 278 22.77 -13.50 18.92
C PRO A 278 22.46 -13.64 17.43
N GLU A 279 21.32 -14.21 17.07
CA GLU A 279 20.89 -14.40 15.69
C GLU A 279 20.55 -13.06 15.02
N SER A 280 19.82 -12.17 15.71
CA SER A 280 19.49 -10.84 15.20
C SER A 280 20.76 -9.99 15.00
N LEU A 281 21.68 -10.05 15.95
CA LEU A 281 22.96 -9.34 15.86
C LEU A 281 23.84 -9.91 14.73
N ALA A 282 23.83 -11.21 14.48
CA ALA A 282 24.59 -11.84 13.39
C ALA A 282 24.08 -11.36 12.01
N GLY A 283 22.77 -11.19 11.84
CA GLY A 283 22.19 -10.64 10.61
C GLY A 283 22.59 -9.19 10.38
N LEU A 284 22.47 -8.37 11.41
CA LEU A 284 22.84 -6.97 11.36
C LEU A 284 24.37 -6.76 11.17
N GLU A 285 25.20 -7.60 11.79
CA GLU A 285 26.65 -7.60 11.58
C GLU A 285 27.05 -7.94 10.15
N PHE A 286 26.37 -8.92 9.54
CA PHE A 286 26.63 -9.26 8.14
C PHE A 286 26.25 -8.08 7.22
N GLU A 287 25.10 -7.48 7.44
CA GLU A 287 24.67 -6.32 6.66
C GLU A 287 25.61 -5.12 6.87
N GLN A 288 26.06 -4.85 8.10
CA GLN A 288 27.07 -3.81 8.36
C GLN A 288 28.35 -4.03 7.53
N LYS A 289 28.81 -5.28 7.41
CA LYS A 289 29.99 -5.61 6.59
C LYS A 289 29.80 -5.30 5.11
N ILE A 290 28.59 -5.45 4.55
CA ILE A 290 28.28 -5.08 3.17
C ILE A 290 28.64 -3.60 2.91
N TYR A 291 28.34 -2.72 3.88
CA TYR A 291 28.58 -1.28 3.77
C TYR A 291 29.98 -0.87 4.21
N GLN A 292 30.49 -1.42 5.32
CA GLN A 292 31.69 -0.91 5.98
C GLN A 292 32.97 -1.64 5.61
N ASP A 293 32.91 -2.98 5.45
CA ASP A 293 34.10 -3.80 5.21
C ASP A 293 34.31 -4.09 3.72
N PHE A 294 33.22 -4.41 3.01
CA PHE A 294 33.26 -4.76 1.59
C PHE A 294 33.01 -3.56 0.68
N ASP A 295 32.32 -2.53 1.18
CA ASP A 295 32.03 -1.28 0.45
C ASP A 295 31.46 -1.53 -0.95
N VAL A 296 30.49 -2.46 -1.06
CA VAL A 296 29.93 -2.92 -2.34
C VAL A 296 28.52 -2.38 -2.59
N ALA A 297 27.96 -1.63 -1.65
CA ALA A 297 26.57 -1.16 -1.73
C ALA A 297 26.48 0.36 -1.92
N VAL A 298 25.36 0.79 -2.48
CA VAL A 298 24.93 2.20 -2.42
C VAL A 298 24.95 2.64 -0.96
N PRO A 299 25.51 3.81 -0.60
CA PRO A 299 25.61 4.23 0.79
C PRO A 299 24.27 4.17 1.53
N TYR A 300 24.28 3.59 2.74
CA TYR A 300 23.05 3.41 3.51
C TYR A 300 22.36 4.75 3.80
N GLY A 301 21.07 4.83 3.52
CA GLY A 301 20.26 6.04 3.64
C GLY A 301 20.08 6.81 2.34
N GLU A 302 20.84 6.48 1.28
CA GLU A 302 20.58 6.98 -0.07
C GLU A 302 19.55 6.09 -0.76
N ASP A 303 18.72 6.69 -1.64
CA ASP A 303 17.76 5.95 -2.44
C ASP A 303 18.49 5.15 -3.53
N SER A 304 18.34 3.82 -3.49
CA SER A 304 19.04 2.91 -4.40
C SER A 304 18.30 2.67 -5.72
N GLU A 305 17.03 3.08 -5.85
CA GLU A 305 16.25 2.86 -7.07
C GLU A 305 16.74 3.74 -8.24
N PRO A 306 16.97 5.05 -8.10
CA PRO A 306 17.47 5.87 -9.20
C PRO A 306 18.82 5.40 -9.77
N PRO A 307 19.86 5.06 -8.98
CA PRO A 307 21.09 4.51 -9.54
C PRO A 307 20.89 3.12 -10.15
N PHE A 308 20.00 2.26 -9.64
CA PHE A 308 19.65 1.00 -10.29
C PHE A 308 19.05 1.24 -11.67
N LEU A 309 18.03 2.08 -11.78
CA LEU A 309 17.37 2.43 -13.05
C LEU A 309 18.33 3.10 -14.04
N ALA A 310 19.37 3.79 -13.55
CA ALA A 310 20.44 4.36 -14.36
C ALA A 310 21.50 3.32 -14.78
N GLY A 311 21.34 2.03 -14.46
CA GLY A 311 22.26 0.97 -14.81
C GLY A 311 23.57 0.94 -14.01
N LYS A 312 23.59 1.50 -12.79
CA LYS A 312 24.79 1.61 -11.94
C LYS A 312 24.83 0.63 -10.77
N VAL A 313 23.78 -0.15 -10.55
CA VAL A 313 23.68 -1.13 -9.47
C VAL A 313 23.47 -2.52 -10.07
N GLY A 314 24.24 -3.51 -9.62
CA GLY A 314 24.15 -4.89 -10.13
C GLY A 314 22.94 -5.65 -9.60
N MET A 315 22.68 -5.50 -8.31
CA MET A 315 21.60 -6.19 -7.58
C MET A 315 20.85 -5.19 -6.71
N PHE A 316 19.52 -5.07 -6.90
CA PHE A 316 18.69 -4.15 -6.14
C PHE A 316 17.58 -4.92 -5.39
N GLN A 317 17.62 -4.86 -4.06
CA GLN A 317 16.59 -5.48 -3.21
C GLN A 317 15.37 -4.57 -3.12
N ASN A 318 14.26 -5.04 -3.67
CA ASN A 318 12.98 -4.34 -3.53
C ASN A 318 11.79 -5.31 -3.64
N GLY A 319 10.60 -4.85 -3.26
CA GLY A 319 9.37 -5.63 -3.42
C GLY A 319 8.85 -5.64 -4.85
N ARG A 320 7.81 -6.43 -5.07
CA ARG A 320 7.18 -6.53 -6.40
C ARG A 320 6.70 -5.17 -6.93
N TRP A 321 6.35 -4.24 -6.06
CA TRP A 321 5.93 -2.88 -6.40
C TRP A 321 6.95 -2.07 -7.22
N ALA A 322 8.24 -2.42 -7.18
CA ALA A 322 9.26 -1.78 -8.02
C ALA A 322 9.21 -2.21 -9.50
N THR A 323 8.48 -3.29 -9.82
CA THR A 323 8.44 -3.84 -11.19
C THR A 323 7.91 -2.87 -12.24
N PRO A 324 6.80 -2.13 -12.04
CA PRO A 324 6.30 -1.18 -13.03
C PRO A 324 7.29 -0.07 -13.34
N GLY A 325 7.95 0.49 -12.31
CA GLY A 325 8.99 1.51 -12.45
C GLY A 325 10.21 0.98 -13.22
N THR A 326 10.66 -0.24 -12.90
CA THR A 326 11.77 -0.90 -13.60
C THR A 326 11.45 -1.15 -15.06
N ARG A 327 10.24 -1.64 -15.39
CA ARG A 327 9.77 -1.82 -16.78
C ARG A 327 9.77 -0.53 -17.58
N ALA A 328 9.33 0.56 -16.95
CA ALA A 328 9.19 1.84 -17.61
C ALA A 328 10.53 2.55 -17.86
N SER A 329 11.54 2.28 -17.03
CA SER A 329 12.73 3.14 -16.94
C SER A 329 14.06 2.42 -17.17
N ALA A 330 14.15 1.10 -17.01
CA ALA A 330 15.41 0.38 -17.21
C ALA A 330 15.68 0.18 -18.70
N ASP A 331 16.81 0.72 -19.19
CA ASP A 331 17.30 0.59 -20.58
C ASP A 331 18.31 -0.57 -20.73
N PHE A 332 18.37 -1.51 -19.79
CA PHE A 332 19.27 -2.66 -19.77
C PHE A 332 18.48 -3.97 -19.59
N ASN A 333 19.13 -5.10 -19.86
CA ASN A 333 18.54 -6.41 -19.61
C ASN A 333 18.47 -6.69 -18.12
N TRP A 334 17.29 -7.03 -17.61
CA TRP A 334 17.10 -7.30 -16.21
C TRP A 334 16.15 -8.47 -15.96
N ASP A 335 16.26 -9.06 -14.80
CA ASP A 335 15.38 -10.10 -14.28
C ASP A 335 15.35 -10.03 -12.76
N VAL A 336 14.72 -10.99 -12.11
CA VAL A 336 14.69 -11.11 -10.64
C VAL A 336 15.15 -12.51 -10.21
N VAL A 337 15.62 -12.60 -8.99
CA VAL A 337 15.93 -13.84 -8.29
C VAL A 337 15.46 -13.75 -6.84
N GLU A 338 15.30 -14.87 -6.17
CA GLU A 338 15.06 -14.93 -4.73
C GLU A 338 16.19 -14.21 -3.96
N LEU A 339 15.90 -13.73 -2.75
CA LEU A 339 16.95 -13.25 -1.86
C LEU A 339 17.90 -14.43 -1.49
N PRO A 340 19.19 -14.15 -1.25
CA PRO A 340 20.16 -15.22 -0.95
C PRO A 340 19.87 -15.89 0.39
N ASP A 341 20.06 -17.19 0.48
CA ASP A 341 19.90 -17.95 1.72
C ASP A 341 20.88 -17.47 2.79
N GLY A 342 20.35 -17.19 3.99
CA GLY A 342 21.16 -16.90 5.15
C GLY A 342 21.55 -18.16 5.94
N PRO A 343 22.25 -17.99 7.08
CA PRO A 343 22.65 -19.12 7.95
C PRO A 343 21.47 -19.97 8.45
N ALA A 344 20.27 -19.37 8.57
CA ALA A 344 19.06 -20.09 8.97
C ALA A 344 18.28 -20.69 7.77
N GLY A 345 18.77 -20.51 6.55
CA GLY A 345 18.12 -20.94 5.31
C GLY A 345 17.41 -19.82 4.58
N PRO A 346 16.53 -20.17 3.62
CA PRO A 346 15.76 -19.20 2.87
C PRO A 346 14.87 -18.37 3.78
N SER A 347 14.82 -17.06 3.51
CA SER A 347 14.00 -16.10 4.23
C SER A 347 13.44 -15.03 3.31
N ASN A 348 12.31 -14.47 3.66
CA ASN A 348 11.72 -13.31 3.00
C ASN A 348 10.74 -12.62 3.96
N TRP A 349 10.10 -11.55 3.48
CA TRP A 349 8.92 -10.96 4.07
C TRP A 349 7.69 -11.29 3.23
N LEU A 350 6.56 -11.50 3.89
CA LEU A 350 5.24 -11.39 3.30
C LEU A 350 4.69 -10.03 3.69
N PHE A 351 4.78 -9.07 2.76
CA PHE A 351 4.17 -7.76 2.90
C PHE A 351 2.72 -7.80 2.47
N TRP A 352 1.89 -6.98 3.09
CA TRP A 352 0.48 -6.88 2.74
C TRP A 352 -0.11 -5.55 3.20
N GLY A 353 -1.22 -5.17 2.60
CA GLY A 353 -2.08 -4.12 3.08
C GLY A 353 -3.53 -4.54 2.96
N ALA A 354 -4.42 -3.88 3.67
CA ALA A 354 -5.83 -4.23 3.68
C ALA A 354 -6.72 -3.08 3.26
N TYR A 355 -7.84 -3.39 2.62
CA TYR A 355 -9.01 -2.53 2.59
C TYR A 355 -9.78 -2.71 3.89
N VAL A 356 -10.03 -1.60 4.55
CA VAL A 356 -10.73 -1.51 5.83
C VAL A 356 -11.90 -0.55 5.70
N VAL A 357 -12.90 -0.70 6.57
CA VAL A 357 -14.09 0.16 6.60
C VAL A 357 -13.95 1.17 7.74
N ASN A 358 -14.23 2.44 7.43
CA ASN A 358 -14.30 3.53 8.40
C ASN A 358 -15.34 3.22 9.47
N ALA A 359 -14.95 3.27 10.74
CA ALA A 359 -15.89 3.00 11.85
C ALA A 359 -17.08 4.01 11.92
N ASN A 360 -16.95 5.16 11.26
CA ASN A 360 -17.98 6.21 11.25
C ASN A 360 -18.75 6.29 9.91
N THR A 361 -18.63 5.30 9.02
CA THR A 361 -19.45 5.28 7.79
C THR A 361 -20.93 5.20 8.13
N GLU A 362 -21.77 5.89 7.35
CA GLU A 362 -23.22 5.80 7.44
C GLU A 362 -23.79 4.60 6.66
N HIS A 363 -22.94 3.92 5.86
CA HIS A 363 -23.30 2.84 4.93
C HIS A 363 -22.40 1.58 5.13
N PRO A 364 -22.44 0.94 6.31
CA PRO A 364 -21.53 -0.16 6.64
C PRO A 364 -21.76 -1.44 5.80
N GLU A 365 -23.00 -1.72 5.38
CA GLU A 365 -23.32 -2.90 4.58
C GLU A 365 -22.77 -2.74 3.15
N GLU A 366 -22.99 -1.59 2.53
CA GLU A 366 -22.50 -1.27 1.19
C GLU A 366 -20.96 -1.12 1.17
N ALA A 367 -20.38 -0.59 2.25
CA ALA A 367 -18.93 -0.53 2.40
C ALA A 367 -18.30 -1.92 2.51
N TRP A 368 -18.96 -2.87 3.19
CA TRP A 368 -18.52 -4.26 3.23
C TRP A 368 -18.64 -4.93 1.84
N GLU A 369 -19.74 -4.72 1.13
CA GLU A 369 -19.89 -5.21 -0.25
C GLU A 369 -18.79 -4.66 -1.16
N LEU A 370 -18.46 -3.37 -1.03
CA LEU A 370 -17.35 -2.76 -1.78
C LEU A 370 -16.01 -3.43 -1.46
N VAL A 371 -15.69 -3.69 -0.18
CA VAL A 371 -14.45 -4.38 0.21
C VAL A 371 -14.38 -5.78 -0.41
N GLN A 372 -15.51 -6.50 -0.50
CA GLN A 372 -15.56 -7.80 -1.17
C GLN A 372 -15.32 -7.68 -2.67
N GLU A 373 -15.96 -6.72 -3.36
CA GLU A 373 -15.78 -6.49 -4.80
C GLU A 373 -14.33 -6.07 -5.13
N LEU A 374 -13.74 -5.21 -4.31
CA LEU A 374 -12.34 -4.78 -4.45
C LEU A 374 -11.33 -5.93 -4.23
N THR A 375 -11.75 -7.02 -3.59
CA THR A 375 -10.90 -8.18 -3.31
C THR A 375 -11.34 -9.46 -4.03
N THR A 376 -12.21 -9.37 -5.04
CA THR A 376 -12.52 -10.52 -5.90
C THR A 376 -11.29 -10.97 -6.68
N ALA A 377 -11.27 -12.22 -7.13
CA ALA A 377 -10.18 -12.73 -7.98
C ALA A 377 -10.07 -11.96 -9.31
N GLU A 378 -11.19 -11.50 -9.86
CA GLU A 378 -11.22 -10.68 -11.07
C GLU A 378 -10.59 -9.33 -10.85
N THR A 379 -10.99 -8.61 -9.80
CA THR A 379 -10.44 -7.29 -9.47
C THR A 379 -8.95 -7.36 -9.15
N GLN A 380 -8.53 -8.33 -8.33
CA GLN A 380 -7.11 -8.56 -8.04
C GLN A 380 -6.32 -8.96 -9.29
N GLY A 381 -6.93 -9.69 -10.22
CA GLY A 381 -6.34 -10.02 -11.52
C GLY A 381 -6.05 -8.77 -12.36
N LYS A 382 -6.99 -7.81 -12.44
CA LYS A 382 -6.77 -6.52 -13.14
C LYS A 382 -5.59 -5.74 -12.56
N VAL A 383 -5.46 -5.71 -11.23
CA VAL A 383 -4.31 -5.06 -10.57
C VAL A 383 -3.01 -5.85 -10.81
N ALA A 384 -3.05 -7.17 -10.78
CA ALA A 384 -1.89 -8.03 -11.03
C ALA A 384 -1.33 -7.88 -12.46
N GLU A 385 -2.16 -7.56 -13.45
CA GLU A 385 -1.74 -7.26 -14.83
C GLU A 385 -0.80 -6.05 -14.93
N LEU A 386 -0.84 -5.12 -13.97
CA LEU A 386 0.18 -4.06 -13.87
C LEU A 386 1.55 -4.61 -13.46
N GLY A 387 1.57 -5.75 -12.80
CA GLY A 387 2.76 -6.38 -12.29
C GLY A 387 3.29 -5.77 -11.00
N ALA A 388 2.55 -4.90 -10.32
CA ALA A 388 2.96 -4.28 -9.07
C ALA A 388 2.76 -5.19 -7.86
N ASN A 389 1.70 -6.00 -7.88
CA ASN A 389 1.24 -6.76 -6.72
C ASN A 389 0.99 -8.23 -7.05
N ILE A 390 1.04 -9.06 -6.02
CA ILE A 390 0.61 -10.46 -6.07
C ILE A 390 -0.80 -10.50 -5.48
N PRO A 391 -1.78 -11.17 -6.12
CA PRO A 391 -3.11 -11.32 -5.55
C PRO A 391 -3.06 -11.89 -4.13
N SER A 392 -3.87 -11.36 -3.23
CA SER A 392 -3.97 -11.88 -1.87
C SER A 392 -4.81 -13.15 -1.75
N ARG A 393 -5.63 -13.44 -2.78
CA ARG A 393 -6.36 -14.71 -2.88
C ARG A 393 -5.45 -15.84 -3.33
N VAL A 394 -5.58 -16.98 -2.66
CA VAL A 394 -4.78 -18.20 -2.95
C VAL A 394 -5.34 -19.01 -4.13
N SER A 395 -6.13 -18.41 -5.01
CA SER A 395 -6.70 -19.08 -6.18
C SER A 395 -5.68 -19.18 -7.31
N GLN A 396 -5.68 -20.33 -8.03
CA GLN A 396 -4.75 -20.56 -9.13
C GLN A 396 -4.94 -19.54 -10.27
N ASP A 397 -6.20 -19.21 -10.60
CA ASP A 397 -6.51 -18.27 -11.68
C ASP A 397 -5.91 -16.89 -11.45
N ALA A 398 -5.92 -16.41 -10.20
CA ALA A 398 -5.31 -15.12 -9.85
C ALA A 398 -3.78 -15.16 -9.96
N LEU A 399 -3.14 -16.27 -9.55
CA LEU A 399 -1.69 -16.46 -9.64
C LEU A 399 -1.20 -16.68 -11.08
N ASP A 400 -2.00 -17.32 -11.94
CA ASP A 400 -1.64 -17.54 -13.35
C ASP A 400 -1.52 -16.20 -14.10
N ALA A 401 -2.40 -15.22 -13.84
CA ALA A 401 -2.29 -13.87 -14.39
C ALA A 401 -0.98 -13.20 -13.97
N PHE A 402 -0.62 -13.30 -12.70
CA PHE A 402 0.63 -12.76 -12.17
C PHE A 402 1.87 -13.37 -12.85
N LEU A 403 1.92 -14.70 -13.06
CA LEU A 403 3.08 -15.39 -13.61
C LEU A 403 3.34 -15.09 -15.10
N THR A 404 2.33 -14.67 -15.85
CA THR A 404 2.46 -14.45 -17.31
C THR A 404 2.97 -13.06 -17.67
N PHE A 405 3.12 -12.15 -16.72
CA PHE A 405 3.45 -10.75 -16.97
C PHE A 405 4.98 -10.52 -16.99
N THR A 406 5.56 -10.28 -18.16
CA THR A 406 7.02 -10.12 -18.36
C THR A 406 7.41 -8.74 -18.89
N PRO A 407 8.64 -8.21 -18.66
CA PRO A 407 9.60 -8.70 -17.67
C PRO A 407 9.12 -8.47 -16.23
N PRO A 408 9.64 -9.13 -15.21
CA PRO A 408 10.72 -10.10 -15.25
C PRO A 408 10.28 -11.45 -15.81
N GLU A 409 11.21 -12.22 -16.36
CA GLU A 409 10.94 -13.60 -16.81
C GLU A 409 10.74 -14.53 -15.61
N ASN A 410 11.49 -14.34 -14.53
CA ASN A 410 11.44 -15.16 -13.33
C ASN A 410 10.46 -14.61 -12.27
N ASN A 411 9.19 -14.40 -12.63
CA ASN A 411 8.16 -14.03 -11.67
C ASN A 411 7.99 -15.03 -10.52
N GLN A 412 8.38 -16.31 -10.74
CA GLN A 412 8.33 -17.36 -9.73
C GLN A 412 9.17 -17.04 -8.49
N ALA A 413 10.25 -16.24 -8.62
CA ALA A 413 11.09 -15.85 -7.49
C ALA A 413 10.29 -15.19 -6.35
N PHE A 414 9.31 -14.35 -6.66
CA PHE A 414 8.45 -13.73 -5.66
C PHE A 414 7.54 -14.75 -4.96
N LEU A 415 6.97 -15.70 -5.72
CA LEU A 415 6.14 -16.75 -5.15
C LEU A 415 6.96 -17.73 -4.29
N ASN A 416 8.19 -18.02 -4.69
CA ASN A 416 9.13 -18.81 -3.90
C ASN A 416 9.44 -18.07 -2.57
N GLY A 417 9.63 -16.75 -2.62
CA GLY A 417 9.78 -15.91 -1.43
C GLY A 417 8.61 -16.02 -0.46
N LEU A 418 7.38 -16.09 -0.97
CA LEU A 418 6.18 -16.30 -0.15
C LEU A 418 6.04 -17.74 0.37
N ALA A 419 6.57 -18.73 -0.34
CA ALA A 419 6.49 -20.14 0.04
C ALA A 419 7.56 -20.55 1.08
N ASN A 420 8.71 -19.85 1.12
CA ASN A 420 9.87 -20.20 1.91
C ASN A 420 9.84 -19.61 3.33
N ASN A 421 8.78 -19.91 4.08
CA ASN A 421 8.60 -19.52 5.48
C ASN A 421 8.86 -18.01 5.73
N PRO A 422 8.13 -17.12 5.05
CA PRO A 422 8.35 -15.68 5.17
C PRO A 422 7.96 -15.19 6.56
N ALA A 423 8.72 -14.23 7.09
CA ALA A 423 8.23 -13.41 8.18
C ALA A 423 7.07 -12.56 7.66
N THR A 424 5.91 -12.66 8.30
CA THR A 424 4.75 -11.86 7.89
C THR A 424 4.85 -10.48 8.50
N GLU A 425 4.76 -9.45 7.64
CA GLU A 425 4.49 -8.10 8.10
C GLU A 425 3.25 -8.11 8.98
N GLY A 426 3.29 -7.41 10.08
CA GLY A 426 2.10 -7.38 10.92
C GLY A 426 2.19 -6.37 12.03
N PRO A 427 1.03 -5.97 12.55
CA PRO A 427 0.93 -5.00 13.60
C PRO A 427 1.48 -5.54 14.92
N LEU A 428 1.78 -4.65 15.85
CA LEU A 428 2.00 -4.95 17.26
C LEU A 428 0.69 -4.83 18.03
N TRP A 429 0.03 -5.96 18.30
CA TRP A 429 -1.19 -5.98 19.10
C TRP A 429 -0.96 -5.70 20.58
N ALA A 430 0.21 -6.04 21.09
CA ALA A 430 0.61 -5.80 22.48
C ALA A 430 1.36 -4.48 22.69
N GLY A 431 1.54 -3.65 21.64
CA GLY A 431 2.33 -2.43 21.69
C GLY A 431 2.03 -1.46 20.54
N SER A 432 2.96 -0.53 20.31
CA SER A 432 2.86 0.46 19.25
C SER A 432 3.96 0.27 18.21
N TRP A 433 3.59 -0.18 17.01
CA TRP A 433 4.56 -0.30 15.91
C TRP A 433 5.25 1.03 15.57
N PRO A 434 4.55 2.17 15.41
CA PRO A 434 5.22 3.43 15.11
C PRO A 434 6.26 3.84 16.15
N GLU A 435 6.02 3.55 17.43
CA GLU A 435 6.98 3.85 18.50
C GLU A 435 8.16 2.88 18.51
N TYR A 436 7.92 1.61 18.20
CA TYR A 436 8.96 0.60 18.05
C TYR A 436 9.89 0.96 16.91
N ASP A 437 9.34 1.25 15.72
CA ASP A 437 10.09 1.60 14.52
C ASP A 437 10.86 2.93 14.69
N ALA A 438 10.28 3.91 15.38
CA ALA A 438 10.95 5.18 15.69
C ALA A 438 12.22 5.02 16.56
N VAL A 439 12.32 3.91 17.32
CA VAL A 439 13.54 3.55 18.08
C VAL A 439 14.46 2.67 17.24
N MET A 440 13.91 1.66 16.60
CA MET A 440 14.66 0.64 15.85
C MET A 440 15.36 1.24 14.62
N GLY A 441 14.62 1.97 13.77
CA GLY A 441 15.15 2.50 12.51
C GLY A 441 16.41 3.33 12.66
N PRO A 442 16.42 4.41 13.48
CA PRO A 442 17.62 5.22 13.72
C PRO A 442 18.77 4.44 14.36
N ALA A 443 18.48 3.48 15.26
CA ALA A 443 19.50 2.68 15.89
C ALA A 443 20.20 1.72 14.89
N VAL A 444 19.43 1.06 14.03
CA VAL A 444 19.97 0.23 12.93
C VAL A 444 20.77 1.09 11.96
N GLN A 445 20.22 2.24 11.54
CA GLN A 445 20.96 3.17 10.68
C GLN A 445 22.33 3.53 11.25
N SER A 446 22.40 3.85 12.53
CA SER A 446 23.66 4.21 13.21
C SER A 446 24.68 3.06 13.19
N VAL A 447 24.23 1.81 13.24
CA VAL A 447 25.09 0.61 13.06
C VAL A 447 25.56 0.49 11.62
N LEU A 448 24.65 0.58 10.65
CA LEU A 448 24.98 0.37 9.24
C LEU A 448 25.87 1.47 8.66
N THR A 449 25.77 2.71 9.19
CA THR A 449 26.70 3.81 8.86
C THR A 449 28.03 3.75 9.63
N GLY A 450 28.20 2.81 10.56
CA GLY A 450 29.42 2.67 11.37
C GLY A 450 29.57 3.66 12.52
N GLU A 451 28.51 4.40 12.87
CA GLU A 451 28.50 5.36 13.98
C GLU A 451 28.39 4.66 15.34
N THR A 452 27.72 3.51 15.39
CA THR A 452 27.52 2.70 16.60
C THR A 452 28.05 1.27 16.37
N SER A 453 28.74 0.72 17.36
CA SER A 453 29.18 -0.67 17.32
C SER A 453 28.00 -1.64 17.57
N ILE A 454 28.12 -2.88 17.07
CA ILE A 454 27.14 -3.96 17.37
C ILE A 454 26.99 -4.18 18.88
N ASP A 455 28.10 -4.13 19.65
CA ASP A 455 28.06 -4.29 21.10
C ASP A 455 27.29 -3.18 21.81
N ASP A 456 27.48 -1.91 21.40
CA ASP A 456 26.77 -0.77 21.98
C ASP A 456 25.27 -0.80 21.58
N PHE A 457 24.96 -1.21 20.34
CA PHE A 457 23.59 -1.43 19.90
C PHE A 457 22.91 -2.51 20.75
N ALA A 458 23.52 -3.68 20.89
CA ALA A 458 23.00 -4.79 21.69
C ALA A 458 22.75 -4.40 23.16
N ALA A 459 23.64 -3.58 23.74
CA ALA A 459 23.50 -3.15 25.13
C ALA A 459 22.30 -2.24 25.39
N THR A 460 21.73 -1.58 24.35
CA THR A 460 20.75 -0.51 24.54
C THR A 460 19.42 -0.74 23.81
N ILE A 461 19.43 -1.38 22.65
CA ILE A 461 18.29 -1.39 21.76
C ILE A 461 17.00 -1.93 22.38
N CYS A 462 17.02 -3.12 22.99
CA CYS A 462 15.82 -3.71 23.57
C CYS A 462 15.35 -2.99 24.84
N ASN A 463 16.25 -2.33 25.59
CA ASN A 463 15.85 -1.50 26.73
C ASN A 463 15.02 -0.28 26.30
N GLU A 464 15.29 0.28 25.12
CA GLU A 464 14.56 1.43 24.57
C GLU A 464 13.33 0.98 23.81
N ALA A 465 13.44 -0.03 22.92
CA ALA A 465 12.36 -0.53 22.09
C ALA A 465 11.22 -1.17 22.90
N ASN A 466 11.53 -1.84 24.02
CA ASN A 466 10.50 -2.42 24.89
C ASN A 466 9.55 -1.39 25.52
N LYS A 467 9.88 -0.08 25.47
CA LYS A 467 8.96 0.97 25.92
C LYS A 467 7.70 1.05 25.06
N ALA A 468 7.78 0.63 23.79
CA ALA A 468 6.63 0.55 22.87
C ALA A 468 5.56 -0.47 23.30
N PHE A 469 5.90 -1.43 24.20
CA PHE A 469 4.97 -2.42 24.76
C PHE A 469 4.35 -1.99 26.10
N SER A 470 4.73 -0.83 26.62
CA SER A 470 4.37 -0.39 27.99
C SER A 470 3.23 0.63 28.01
N GLN A 471 2.51 0.85 26.89
CA GLN A 471 1.49 1.92 26.76
C GLN A 471 0.06 1.41 26.87
#